data_d7756d3139f78eca60d2b309fdf82232
#
_entry.id   d7756d3139f78eca60d2b309fdf82232
#
_cell.length_a   1.000
_cell.length_b   1.000
_cell.length_c   1.000
_cell.angle_alpha   90.00
_cell.angle_beta   90.00
_cell.angle_gamma   90.00
#
_symmetry.space_group_name_H-M   'P 1'
#
loop_
_entity.id
_entity.type
_entity.pdbx_description
1 polymer ?
#
loop_
_entity_poly.entity_id
_entity_poly.type
_entity_poly.pdbx_seq_one_letter_code
_entity_poly.pdbx_strand_id
1 'polypeptide(L)'
;ALIKQYVSELNSEFQRLKIESHKIVTNANILEFIDINVNKFVFILTQERLNVLLYSPHDIKLNYLIIDEAYKIYDENTRGLTFYSTVDTCLTKFKCIKVLFSSPLISNPEIFKNTFNKNIDSYKSDESPVSQNLFYVDLQDKTVEKIDFFNKLDTIKIDNYMNNRNEFYYKIGRGSNNIIYLSGQDRAIKYSLSFLEYIKSNNISLLNEEERKEIEDLCILIEKNIHKEFFLIKALKEGVAYHYGKLPSIIRESIENLFKSGVIKYLFCTSTLLEGVNLPAKNIFIMADYNGIAKMKPLEFWNLAGRAGRLGYEYYGNVFCINDHNHSRAWKKKDILYTKKNIEVEDKLEDVINKEREKLITTISSEEPVLDLKKSEKYNNYLANIIQIDTVSTNNSIILK
;
A
#
# COMPACT_ATOMS: atom_id res chain seq x y z
N ALA A 1 -3.02 -9.18 3.63
CA ALA A 1 -4.15 -8.30 4.02
C ALA A 1 -5.11 -8.11 2.85
N LEU A 2 -4.69 -7.49 1.73
CA LEU A 2 -5.57 -7.14 0.60
C LEU A 2 -6.30 -8.35 0.00
N ILE A 3 -5.60 -9.47 -0.25
CA ILE A 3 -6.21 -10.71 -0.75
C ILE A 3 -7.34 -11.19 0.18
N LYS A 4 -7.11 -11.20 1.50
CA LYS A 4 -8.14 -11.61 2.47
C LYS A 4 -9.34 -10.66 2.46
N GLN A 5 -9.11 -9.37 2.28
CA GLN A 5 -10.18 -8.38 2.17
C GLN A 5 -11.04 -8.66 0.93
N TYR A 6 -10.45 -8.82 -0.25
CA TYR A 6 -11.19 -9.17 -1.48
C TYR A 6 -11.94 -10.49 -1.34
N VAL A 7 -11.34 -11.51 -0.71
CA VAL A 7 -12.03 -12.78 -0.43
C VAL A 7 -13.26 -12.57 0.44
N SER A 8 -13.14 -11.79 1.50
CA SER A 8 -14.25 -11.49 2.42
C SER A 8 -15.38 -10.73 1.71
N GLU A 9 -15.02 -9.69 0.97
CA GLU A 9 -15.99 -8.87 0.23
C GLU A 9 -16.70 -9.69 -0.84
N LEU A 10 -15.98 -10.48 -1.65
CA LEU A 10 -16.58 -11.31 -2.69
C LEU A 10 -17.44 -12.44 -2.11
N ASN A 11 -17.04 -13.06 -0.99
CA ASN A 11 -17.87 -14.04 -0.32
C ASN A 11 -19.19 -13.43 0.16
N SER A 12 -19.14 -12.24 0.75
CA SER A 12 -20.34 -11.49 1.16
C SER A 12 -21.25 -11.19 -0.03
N GLU A 13 -20.68 -10.72 -1.14
CA GLU A 13 -21.45 -10.44 -2.36
C GLU A 13 -22.02 -11.72 -3.01
N PHE A 14 -21.25 -12.82 -3.03
CA PHE A 14 -21.75 -14.11 -3.54
C PHE A 14 -22.92 -14.63 -2.70
N GLN A 15 -22.86 -14.51 -1.38
CA GLN A 15 -23.98 -14.84 -0.50
C GLN A 15 -25.19 -13.94 -0.78
N ARG A 16 -24.99 -12.63 -0.87
CA ARG A 16 -26.05 -11.65 -1.18
C ARG A 16 -26.74 -11.95 -2.52
N LEU A 17 -25.95 -12.32 -3.55
CA LEU A 17 -26.43 -12.59 -4.91
C LEU A 17 -26.79 -14.06 -5.12
N LYS A 18 -26.67 -14.93 -4.11
CA LYS A 18 -26.90 -16.38 -4.18
C LYS A 18 -26.08 -17.06 -5.30
N ILE A 19 -24.81 -16.68 -5.45
CA ILE A 19 -23.90 -17.27 -6.43
C ILE A 19 -23.18 -18.45 -5.78
N GLU A 20 -23.59 -19.67 -6.12
CA GLU A 20 -22.98 -20.91 -5.61
C GLU A 20 -22.07 -21.60 -6.64
N SER A 21 -22.15 -21.17 -7.91
CA SER A 21 -21.45 -21.83 -9.03
C SER A 21 -19.96 -21.50 -9.14
N HIS A 22 -19.42 -20.59 -8.32
CA HIS A 22 -18.04 -20.14 -8.37
C HIS A 22 -17.29 -20.41 -7.06
N LYS A 23 -16.03 -20.83 -7.17
CA LYS A 23 -15.14 -21.00 -6.03
C LYS A 23 -14.05 -19.93 -6.01
N ILE A 24 -13.87 -19.26 -4.89
CA ILE A 24 -12.79 -18.26 -4.70
C ILE A 24 -11.52 -18.99 -4.29
N VAL A 25 -10.42 -18.72 -5.00
CA VAL A 25 -9.13 -19.38 -4.84
C VAL A 25 -8.03 -18.35 -4.67
N THR A 26 -7.20 -18.52 -3.65
CA THR A 26 -6.09 -17.62 -3.32
C THR A 26 -4.72 -18.25 -3.49
N ASN A 27 -4.67 -19.52 -3.90
CA ASN A 27 -3.44 -20.26 -4.14
C ASN A 27 -3.36 -20.72 -5.60
N ALA A 28 -2.13 -20.79 -6.13
CA ALA A 28 -1.88 -21.30 -7.49
C ALA A 28 -2.04 -22.84 -7.60
N ASN A 29 -2.07 -23.54 -6.49
CA ASN A 29 -2.15 -25.00 -6.45
C ASN A 29 -3.59 -25.48 -6.69
N ILE A 30 -3.93 -25.78 -7.94
CA ILE A 30 -5.30 -26.07 -8.39
C ILE A 30 -5.74 -27.47 -7.97
N LEU A 31 -4.81 -28.41 -7.80
CA LEU A 31 -5.13 -29.81 -7.48
C LEU A 31 -5.94 -29.96 -6.19
N GLU A 32 -5.75 -29.04 -5.24
CA GLU A 32 -6.48 -29.02 -3.97
C GLU A 32 -7.94 -28.55 -4.13
N PHE A 33 -8.31 -28.01 -5.31
CA PHE A 33 -9.57 -27.29 -5.54
C PHE A 33 -10.46 -27.92 -6.61
N ILE A 34 -10.05 -29.05 -7.20
CA ILE A 34 -10.90 -29.79 -8.15
C ILE A 34 -11.99 -30.51 -7.37
N ASP A 35 -13.05 -29.77 -7.09
CA ASP A 35 -14.32 -30.36 -6.72
C ASP A 35 -15.09 -30.66 -8.02
N ILE A 36 -15.50 -31.91 -8.20
CA ILE A 36 -16.17 -32.42 -9.41
C ILE A 36 -17.43 -31.59 -9.77
N ASN A 37 -17.99 -30.88 -8.79
CA ASN A 37 -19.22 -30.10 -8.93
C ASN A 37 -18.99 -28.62 -9.25
N VAL A 38 -17.75 -28.10 -9.12
CA VAL A 38 -17.44 -26.67 -9.36
C VAL A 38 -16.44 -26.55 -10.51
N ASN A 39 -16.88 -25.95 -11.60
CA ASN A 39 -16.07 -25.73 -12.80
C ASN A 39 -15.75 -24.26 -13.09
N LYS A 40 -16.14 -23.36 -12.19
CA LYS A 40 -15.90 -21.92 -12.31
C LYS A 40 -15.13 -21.40 -11.10
N PHE A 41 -14.06 -20.67 -11.37
CA PHE A 41 -13.14 -20.16 -10.34
C PHE A 41 -12.97 -18.65 -10.45
N VAL A 42 -12.83 -18.02 -9.30
CA VAL A 42 -12.34 -16.65 -9.18
C VAL A 42 -11.02 -16.71 -8.43
N PHE A 43 -9.93 -16.43 -9.14
CA PHE A 43 -8.59 -16.41 -8.57
C PHE A 43 -8.27 -15.01 -8.05
N ILE A 44 -7.90 -14.90 -6.78
CA ILE A 44 -7.41 -13.66 -6.17
C ILE A 44 -5.94 -13.89 -5.82
N LEU A 45 -5.06 -13.45 -6.69
CA LEU A 45 -3.64 -13.79 -6.65
C LEU A 45 -2.76 -12.54 -6.67
N THR A 46 -1.54 -12.66 -6.15
CA THR A 46 -0.46 -11.72 -6.51
C THR A 46 0.10 -12.09 -7.88
N GLN A 47 0.86 -11.17 -8.50
CA GLN A 47 1.50 -11.45 -9.79
C GLN A 47 2.39 -12.69 -9.74
N GLU A 48 3.11 -12.93 -8.64
CA GLU A 48 3.97 -14.10 -8.49
C GLU A 48 3.16 -15.41 -8.47
N ARG A 49 2.01 -15.41 -7.76
CA ARG A 49 1.11 -16.57 -7.71
C ARG A 49 0.40 -16.82 -9.04
N LEU A 50 0.01 -15.74 -9.74
CA LEU A 50 -0.55 -15.86 -11.08
C LEU A 50 0.49 -16.44 -12.04
N ASN A 51 1.74 -16.01 -11.95
CA ASN A 51 2.83 -16.55 -12.76
C ASN A 51 2.96 -18.07 -12.54
N VAL A 52 2.99 -18.55 -11.30
CA VAL A 52 3.00 -19.99 -10.98
C VAL A 52 1.78 -20.71 -11.60
N LEU A 53 0.59 -20.12 -11.54
CA LEU A 53 -0.62 -20.67 -12.14
C LEU A 53 -0.52 -20.83 -13.66
N LEU A 54 0.08 -19.85 -14.36
CA LEU A 54 0.22 -19.85 -15.82
C LEU A 54 1.12 -20.98 -16.33
N TYR A 55 2.12 -21.38 -15.54
CA TYR A 55 3.05 -22.46 -15.85
C TYR A 55 2.65 -23.80 -15.21
N SER A 56 1.50 -23.88 -14.55
CA SER A 56 0.99 -25.14 -14.02
C SER A 56 0.63 -26.09 -15.17
N PRO A 57 0.73 -27.44 -14.96
CA PRO A 57 0.42 -28.41 -15.99
C PRO A 57 -1.07 -28.53 -16.31
N HIS A 58 -1.92 -27.75 -15.64
CA HIS A 58 -3.37 -27.79 -15.82
C HIS A 58 -3.81 -26.93 -17.00
N ASP A 59 -4.70 -27.45 -17.82
CA ASP A 59 -5.34 -26.71 -18.91
C ASP A 59 -6.40 -25.74 -18.35
N ILE A 60 -5.92 -24.55 -17.93
CA ILE A 60 -6.77 -23.51 -17.37
C ILE A 60 -7.16 -22.55 -18.48
N LYS A 61 -8.44 -22.22 -18.58
CA LYS A 61 -8.95 -21.19 -19.45
C LYS A 61 -9.31 -19.94 -18.64
N LEU A 62 -8.56 -18.86 -18.82
CA LEU A 62 -8.88 -17.57 -18.23
C LEU A 62 -9.76 -16.76 -19.19
N ASN A 63 -10.93 -16.32 -18.71
CA ASN A 63 -11.88 -15.51 -19.47
C ASN A 63 -11.74 -14.01 -19.15
N TYR A 64 -11.37 -13.68 -17.91
CA TYR A 64 -11.24 -12.32 -17.41
C TYR A 64 -9.96 -12.18 -16.64
N LEU A 65 -9.28 -11.06 -16.80
CA LEU A 65 -8.13 -10.64 -16.01
C LEU A 65 -8.41 -9.23 -15.50
N ILE A 66 -8.52 -9.10 -14.17
CA ILE A 66 -8.71 -7.81 -13.52
C ILE A 66 -7.43 -7.50 -12.76
N ILE A 67 -6.84 -6.35 -13.08
CA ILE A 67 -5.54 -5.93 -12.54
C ILE A 67 -5.79 -4.67 -11.71
N ASP A 68 -5.62 -4.78 -10.41
CA ASP A 68 -5.68 -3.64 -9.49
C ASP A 68 -4.30 -3.04 -9.29
N GLU A 69 -4.23 -1.71 -9.02
CA GLU A 69 -2.98 -0.97 -8.90
C GLU A 69 -2.06 -1.14 -10.13
N ALA A 70 -2.66 -1.13 -11.33
CA ALA A 70 -1.98 -1.50 -12.57
C ALA A 70 -0.76 -0.61 -12.91
N TYR A 71 -0.69 0.62 -12.37
CA TYR A 71 0.48 1.50 -12.53
C TYR A 71 1.79 0.87 -12.02
N LYS A 72 1.71 -0.10 -11.09
CA LYS A 72 2.88 -0.82 -10.56
C LYS A 72 3.61 -1.68 -11.60
N ILE A 73 3.00 -1.89 -12.76
CA ILE A 73 3.67 -2.50 -13.92
C ILE A 73 4.89 -1.66 -14.33
N TYR A 74 4.82 -0.34 -14.14
CA TYR A 74 5.88 0.61 -14.51
C TYR A 74 6.86 0.93 -13.35
N ASP A 75 6.79 0.19 -12.26
CA ASP A 75 7.79 0.32 -11.19
C ASP A 75 9.17 -0.09 -11.71
N GLU A 76 10.17 0.80 -11.54
CA GLU A 76 11.55 0.59 -11.98
C GLU A 76 12.30 -0.43 -11.09
N ASN A 77 11.71 -1.60 -10.87
CA ASN A 77 12.28 -2.67 -10.05
C ASN A 77 11.88 -4.05 -10.57
N THR A 78 12.51 -5.09 -10.01
CA THR A 78 12.24 -6.50 -10.38
C THR A 78 10.75 -6.88 -10.27
N ARG A 79 10.03 -6.30 -9.32
CA ARG A 79 8.62 -6.63 -9.09
C ARG A 79 7.71 -6.05 -10.19
N GLY A 80 8.00 -4.83 -10.66
CA GLY A 80 7.33 -4.24 -11.81
C GLY A 80 7.57 -5.07 -13.08
N LEU A 81 8.81 -5.50 -13.31
CA LEU A 81 9.15 -6.36 -14.43
C LEU A 81 8.44 -7.72 -14.37
N THR A 82 8.38 -8.35 -13.19
CA THR A 82 7.60 -9.60 -12.99
C THR A 82 6.11 -9.37 -13.27
N PHE A 83 5.59 -8.22 -12.87
CA PHE A 83 4.19 -7.86 -13.11
C PHE A 83 3.92 -7.71 -14.61
N TYR A 84 4.74 -6.94 -15.30
CA TYR A 84 4.66 -6.79 -16.75
C TYR A 84 4.69 -8.14 -17.46
N SER A 85 5.72 -8.97 -17.19
CA SER A 85 5.89 -10.26 -17.86
C SER A 85 4.75 -11.23 -17.61
N THR A 86 4.18 -11.21 -16.38
CA THR A 86 3.02 -12.05 -16.04
C THR A 86 1.76 -11.63 -16.80
N VAL A 87 1.51 -10.33 -16.92
CA VAL A 87 0.37 -9.79 -17.68
C VAL A 87 0.53 -10.09 -19.17
N ASP A 88 1.72 -9.84 -19.73
CA ASP A 88 2.02 -10.10 -21.14
C ASP A 88 1.86 -11.59 -21.49
N THR A 89 2.32 -12.49 -20.62
CA THR A 89 2.10 -13.94 -20.74
C THR A 89 0.61 -14.28 -20.75
N CYS A 90 -0.20 -13.67 -19.87
CA CYS A 90 -1.65 -13.88 -19.87
C CYS A 90 -2.30 -13.46 -21.21
N LEU A 91 -1.96 -12.26 -21.69
CA LEU A 91 -2.51 -11.69 -22.92
C LEU A 91 -2.08 -12.45 -24.17
N THR A 92 -0.89 -13.06 -24.15
CA THR A 92 -0.37 -13.88 -25.25
C THR A 92 -0.94 -15.29 -25.23
N LYS A 93 -1.01 -15.93 -24.05
CA LYS A 93 -1.54 -17.30 -23.89
C LYS A 93 -3.05 -17.38 -24.14
N PHE A 94 -3.80 -16.37 -23.71
CA PHE A 94 -5.27 -16.36 -23.78
C PHE A 94 -5.77 -15.25 -24.71
N LYS A 95 -5.76 -15.51 -26.03
CA LYS A 95 -6.10 -14.50 -27.05
C LYS A 95 -7.47 -13.83 -26.90
N CYS A 96 -8.44 -14.53 -26.29
CA CYS A 96 -9.82 -14.03 -26.08
C CYS A 96 -10.08 -13.52 -24.67
N ILE A 97 -9.06 -13.34 -23.85
CA ILE A 97 -9.21 -12.84 -22.48
C ILE A 97 -9.68 -11.37 -22.50
N LYS A 98 -10.66 -11.07 -21.66
CA LYS A 98 -11.06 -9.69 -21.39
C LYS A 98 -10.24 -9.14 -20.25
N VAL A 99 -9.59 -8.00 -20.44
CA VAL A 99 -8.72 -7.39 -19.44
C VAL A 99 -9.29 -6.06 -18.95
N LEU A 100 -9.20 -5.84 -17.64
CA LEU A 100 -9.50 -4.57 -16.99
C LEU A 100 -8.26 -4.14 -16.18
N PHE A 101 -7.69 -2.99 -16.54
CA PHE A 101 -6.67 -2.33 -15.75
C PHE A 101 -7.33 -1.27 -14.86
N SER A 102 -7.23 -1.44 -13.55
CA SER A 102 -7.66 -0.46 -12.56
C SER A 102 -6.46 0.23 -11.96
N SER A 103 -6.47 1.53 -11.97
CA SER A 103 -5.35 2.31 -11.44
C SER A 103 -5.83 3.64 -10.87
N PRO A 104 -5.60 3.92 -9.60
CA PRO A 104 -5.83 5.25 -9.06
C PRO A 104 -4.76 6.22 -9.58
N LEU A 105 -5.07 7.51 -9.60
CA LEU A 105 -4.10 8.60 -9.76
C LEU A 105 -3.32 8.66 -11.09
N ILE A 106 -3.70 7.87 -12.11
CA ILE A 106 -3.08 7.93 -13.44
C ILE A 106 -3.81 8.95 -14.31
N SER A 107 -3.04 9.82 -15.00
CA SER A 107 -3.57 10.80 -15.94
C SER A 107 -3.64 10.30 -17.39
N ASN A 108 -2.85 9.30 -17.74
CA ASN A 108 -2.66 8.74 -19.08
C ASN A 108 -2.98 7.24 -19.15
N PRO A 109 -4.24 6.81 -18.94
CA PRO A 109 -4.62 5.38 -18.94
C PRO A 109 -4.37 4.67 -20.27
N GLU A 110 -4.24 5.40 -21.38
CA GLU A 110 -3.87 4.89 -22.70
C GLU A 110 -2.47 4.25 -22.75
N ILE A 111 -1.62 4.48 -21.74
CA ILE A 111 -0.30 3.85 -21.64
C ILE A 111 -0.40 2.31 -21.71
N PHE A 112 -1.42 1.69 -21.09
CA PHE A 112 -1.60 0.23 -21.12
C PHE A 112 -1.89 -0.29 -22.54
N LYS A 113 -2.59 0.49 -23.36
CA LYS A 113 -2.84 0.16 -24.77
C LYS A 113 -1.53 0.07 -25.54
N ASN A 114 -0.64 1.05 -25.34
CA ASN A 114 0.64 1.13 -26.03
C ASN A 114 1.59 0.02 -25.58
N THR A 115 1.72 -0.17 -24.26
CA THR A 115 2.62 -1.17 -23.64
C THR A 115 2.28 -2.60 -24.07
N PHE A 116 0.98 -2.97 -24.12
CA PHE A 116 0.57 -4.33 -24.46
C PHE A 116 0.12 -4.49 -25.92
N ASN A 117 0.20 -3.43 -26.72
CA ASN A 117 -0.26 -3.42 -28.12
C ASN A 117 -1.67 -4.06 -28.29
N LYS A 118 -2.59 -3.68 -27.44
CA LYS A 118 -3.98 -4.17 -27.42
C LYS A 118 -4.95 -3.01 -27.63
N ASN A 119 -6.06 -3.28 -28.32
CA ASN A 119 -7.13 -2.29 -28.43
C ASN A 119 -7.92 -2.26 -27.10
N ILE A 120 -7.56 -1.33 -26.23
CA ILE A 120 -8.14 -1.15 -24.90
C ILE A 120 -8.79 0.23 -24.85
N ASP A 121 -10.07 0.27 -24.51
CA ASP A 121 -10.75 1.52 -24.26
C ASP A 121 -10.33 2.06 -22.87
N SER A 122 -10.11 3.36 -22.80
CA SER A 122 -9.73 4.00 -21.55
C SER A 122 -10.82 4.93 -21.04
N TYR A 123 -11.06 4.87 -19.74
CA TYR A 123 -11.97 5.77 -19.03
C TYR A 123 -11.24 6.41 -17.86
N LYS A 124 -11.41 7.70 -17.70
CA LYS A 124 -10.83 8.47 -16.60
C LYS A 124 -11.92 9.24 -15.87
N SER A 125 -11.93 9.16 -14.55
CA SER A 125 -12.74 10.03 -13.69
C SER A 125 -11.82 10.93 -12.86
N ASP A 126 -12.08 12.22 -12.91
CA ASP A 126 -11.39 13.20 -12.08
C ASP A 126 -12.15 13.48 -10.77
N GLU A 127 -13.31 12.87 -10.59
CA GLU A 127 -14.13 13.01 -9.39
C GLU A 127 -13.65 12.08 -8.29
N SER A 128 -13.43 12.64 -7.10
CA SER A 128 -13.16 11.86 -5.89
C SER A 128 -14.40 11.90 -5.00
N PRO A 129 -14.92 10.75 -4.57
CA PRO A 129 -16.11 10.72 -3.70
C PRO A 129 -15.84 11.33 -2.32
N VAL A 130 -14.56 11.44 -1.92
CA VAL A 130 -14.14 12.09 -0.68
C VAL A 130 -13.05 13.09 -0.99
N SER A 131 -13.24 14.35 -0.60
CA SER A 131 -12.24 15.40 -0.79
C SER A 131 -11.16 15.35 0.30
N GLN A 132 -9.92 15.71 -0.05
CA GLN A 132 -8.83 15.86 0.88
C GLN A 132 -8.51 17.34 1.11
N ASN A 133 -8.57 17.79 2.37
CA ASN A 133 -8.03 19.08 2.77
C ASN A 133 -6.55 18.91 3.09
N LEU A 134 -5.70 19.66 2.41
CA LEU A 134 -4.26 19.64 2.62
C LEU A 134 -3.83 20.79 3.52
N PHE A 135 -3.03 20.48 4.53
CA PHE A 135 -2.47 21.45 5.46
C PHE A 135 -0.96 21.26 5.57
N TYR A 136 -0.23 22.36 5.51
CA TYR A 136 1.16 22.39 5.95
C TYR A 136 1.24 23.02 7.32
N VAL A 137 1.88 22.35 8.26
CA VAL A 137 1.95 22.76 9.66
C VAL A 137 3.41 22.97 10.02
N ASP A 138 3.78 24.18 10.44
CA ASP A 138 5.07 24.44 11.05
C ASP A 138 4.91 24.61 12.56
N LEU A 139 5.48 23.65 13.30
CA LEU A 139 5.33 23.61 14.77
C LEU A 139 6.23 24.64 15.47
N GLN A 140 7.31 25.11 14.84
CA GLN A 140 8.20 26.12 15.41
C GLN A 140 7.62 27.52 15.22
N ASP A 141 7.20 27.83 13.98
CA ASP A 141 6.63 29.12 13.64
C ASP A 141 5.15 29.23 14.06
N LYS A 142 4.58 28.11 14.55
CA LYS A 142 3.18 27.98 14.97
C LYS A 142 2.19 28.46 13.89
N THR A 143 2.42 28.01 12.68
CA THR A 143 1.57 28.33 11.52
C THR A 143 0.94 27.09 10.93
N VAL A 144 -0.29 27.23 10.45
CA VAL A 144 -0.99 26.26 9.61
C VAL A 144 -1.38 26.95 8.32
N GLU A 145 -0.92 26.39 7.23
CA GLU A 145 -1.29 26.84 5.89
C GLU A 145 -2.23 25.82 5.28
N LYS A 146 -3.43 26.25 4.91
CA LYS A 146 -4.36 25.44 4.14
C LYS A 146 -4.09 25.67 2.67
N ILE A 147 -3.95 24.58 1.92
CA ILE A 147 -3.81 24.60 0.47
C ILE A 147 -5.19 24.35 -0.12
N ASP A 148 -5.76 25.32 -0.80
CA ASP A 148 -7.04 25.21 -1.47
C ASP A 148 -6.93 24.52 -2.83
N PHE A 149 -8.07 24.28 -3.48
CA PHE A 149 -8.14 23.69 -4.81
C PHE A 149 -7.40 24.50 -5.90
N PHE A 150 -7.24 25.82 -5.68
CA PHE A 150 -6.53 26.74 -6.59
C PHE A 150 -5.06 26.93 -6.22
N ASN A 151 -4.51 26.09 -5.32
CA ASN A 151 -3.15 26.21 -4.77
C ASN A 151 -2.90 27.57 -4.06
N LYS A 152 -3.95 28.22 -3.59
CA LYS A 152 -3.81 29.40 -2.73
C LYS A 152 -3.54 28.95 -1.31
N LEU A 153 -2.69 29.71 -0.64
CA LEU A 153 -2.33 29.51 0.76
C LEU A 153 -3.12 30.46 1.64
N ASP A 154 -3.99 29.90 2.47
CA ASP A 154 -4.56 30.60 3.61
C ASP A 154 -3.73 30.28 4.84
N THR A 155 -3.00 31.25 5.36
CA THR A 155 -2.16 31.09 6.55
C THR A 155 -2.93 31.45 7.81
N ILE A 156 -3.08 30.48 8.70
CA ILE A 156 -3.67 30.65 10.01
C ILE A 156 -2.54 30.55 11.06
N LYS A 157 -2.39 31.58 11.88
CA LYS A 157 -1.52 31.46 13.05
C LYS A 157 -2.23 30.59 14.09
N ILE A 158 -1.56 29.54 14.51
CA ILE A 158 -2.02 28.73 15.63
C ILE A 158 -1.60 29.46 16.88
N ASP A 159 -2.54 30.13 17.56
CA ASP A 159 -2.29 30.79 18.83
C ASP A 159 -1.64 29.83 19.82
N ASN A 160 -1.07 30.35 20.91
CA ASN A 160 -0.24 29.74 21.97
C ASN A 160 -0.69 28.36 22.54
N TYR A 161 -1.62 27.69 21.92
CA TYR A 161 -2.25 26.46 22.38
C TYR A 161 -1.61 25.16 21.91
N MET A 162 -0.57 25.20 21.05
CA MET A 162 0.09 24.00 20.55
C MET A 162 1.59 24.11 20.71
N ASN A 163 2.09 23.54 21.81
CA ASN A 163 3.50 23.63 22.15
C ASN A 163 4.36 22.52 21.55
N ASN A 164 3.74 21.42 21.14
CA ASN A 164 4.45 20.26 20.59
C ASN A 164 3.50 19.40 19.70
N ARG A 165 4.11 18.44 18.96
CA ARG A 165 3.38 17.54 18.08
C ARG A 165 2.32 16.67 18.76
N ASN A 166 2.55 16.22 20.00
CA ASN A 166 1.62 15.35 20.72
C ASN A 166 0.34 16.10 21.08
N GLU A 167 0.49 17.34 21.50
CA GLU A 167 -0.64 18.23 21.73
C GLU A 167 -1.42 18.50 20.44
N PHE A 168 -0.71 18.70 19.32
CA PHE A 168 -1.31 18.89 18.00
C PHE A 168 -2.10 17.64 17.58
N TYR A 169 -1.53 16.43 17.69
CA TYR A 169 -2.25 15.18 17.37
C TYR A 169 -3.53 15.06 18.17
N TYR A 170 -3.46 15.31 19.48
CA TYR A 170 -4.62 15.17 20.36
C TYR A 170 -5.70 16.22 20.05
N LYS A 171 -5.35 17.50 19.98
CA LYS A 171 -6.34 18.57 19.75
C LYS A 171 -7.05 18.45 18.41
N ILE A 172 -6.31 18.10 17.34
CA ILE A 172 -6.89 17.92 16.01
C ILE A 172 -7.57 16.57 15.87
N GLY A 173 -6.98 15.51 16.44
CA GLY A 173 -7.44 14.14 16.24
C GLY A 173 -8.53 13.67 17.20
N ARG A 174 -8.87 14.47 18.22
CA ARG A 174 -9.86 14.09 19.24
C ARG A 174 -11.20 13.72 18.63
N GLY A 175 -11.71 12.53 19.00
CA GLY A 175 -12.99 12.01 18.53
C GLY A 175 -12.97 11.44 17.10
N SER A 176 -11.78 11.26 16.53
CA SER A 176 -11.60 10.73 15.17
C SER A 176 -10.56 9.62 15.14
N ASN A 177 -10.55 8.88 14.03
CA ASN A 177 -9.46 7.93 13.74
C ASN A 177 -8.31 8.67 13.03
N ASN A 178 -7.11 8.45 13.54
CA ASN A 178 -5.93 9.20 13.16
C ASN A 178 -4.79 8.28 12.74
N ILE A 179 -4.20 8.54 11.57
CA ILE A 179 -2.97 7.89 11.11
C ILE A 179 -1.82 8.88 11.24
N ILE A 180 -0.72 8.45 11.86
CA ILE A 180 0.52 9.20 11.94
C ILE A 180 1.57 8.43 11.14
N TYR A 181 1.92 8.98 9.97
CA TYR A 181 2.90 8.39 9.06
C TYR A 181 4.32 8.83 9.42
N LEU A 182 5.22 7.84 9.50
CA LEU A 182 6.65 8.03 9.79
C LEU A 182 7.53 7.19 8.85
N SER A 183 8.70 7.71 8.50
CA SER A 183 9.62 7.11 7.53
C SER A 183 10.47 5.94 8.07
N GLY A 184 10.05 5.26 9.18
CA GLY A 184 10.79 4.13 9.72
C GLY A 184 10.18 3.57 11.00
N GLN A 185 10.40 2.27 11.25
CA GLN A 185 9.79 1.54 12.37
C GLN A 185 10.18 2.11 13.73
N ASP A 186 11.47 2.44 13.95
CA ASP A 186 11.94 2.94 15.23
C ASP A 186 11.30 4.29 15.58
N ARG A 187 11.05 5.12 14.55
CA ARG A 187 10.30 6.37 14.71
C ARG A 187 8.85 6.12 15.02
N ALA A 188 8.20 5.16 14.35
CA ALA A 188 6.80 4.81 14.63
C ALA A 188 6.63 4.37 16.08
N ILE A 189 7.52 3.54 16.58
CA ILE A 189 7.53 3.10 18.00
C ILE A 189 7.80 4.29 18.92
N LYS A 190 8.89 5.04 18.69
CA LYS A 190 9.30 6.16 19.55
C LYS A 190 8.20 7.24 19.66
N TYR A 191 7.57 7.58 18.54
CA TYR A 191 6.54 8.62 18.52
C TYR A 191 5.23 8.15 19.15
N SER A 192 4.86 6.87 18.97
CA SER A 192 3.69 6.30 19.66
C SER A 192 3.88 6.28 21.18
N LEU A 193 5.07 5.93 21.67
CA LEU A 193 5.39 5.94 23.10
C LEU A 193 5.43 7.36 23.66
N SER A 194 6.00 8.33 22.93
CA SER A 194 5.98 9.73 23.32
C SER A 194 4.55 10.29 23.41
N PHE A 195 3.67 9.88 22.49
CA PHE A 195 2.25 10.25 22.54
C PHE A 195 1.53 9.57 23.70
N LEU A 196 1.86 8.31 23.99
CA LEU A 196 1.35 7.59 25.15
C LEU A 196 1.71 8.30 26.46
N GLU A 197 2.96 8.76 26.61
CA GLU A 197 3.40 9.55 27.77
C GLU A 197 2.59 10.84 27.89
N TYR A 198 2.37 11.55 26.77
CA TYR A 198 1.56 12.77 26.74
C TYR A 198 0.12 12.50 27.24
N ILE A 199 -0.53 11.43 26.75
CA ILE A 199 -1.89 11.04 27.15
C ILE A 199 -1.94 10.78 28.65
N LYS A 200 -1.00 9.98 29.19
CA LYS A 200 -0.94 9.64 30.62
C LYS A 200 -0.68 10.86 31.50
N SER A 201 0.28 11.71 31.13
CA SER A 201 0.63 12.90 31.89
C SER A 201 -0.50 13.93 31.95
N ASN A 202 -1.42 13.91 30.98
CA ASN A 202 -2.57 14.81 30.95
C ASN A 202 -3.89 14.13 31.39
N ASN A 203 -3.84 12.90 31.91
CA ASN A 203 -5.00 12.13 32.36
C ASN A 203 -6.09 12.00 31.27
N ILE A 204 -5.67 11.80 30.01
CA ILE A 204 -6.56 11.67 28.86
C ILE A 204 -6.99 10.22 28.73
N SER A 205 -8.31 9.94 28.71
CA SER A 205 -8.85 8.65 28.35
C SER A 205 -9.37 8.68 26.91
N LEU A 206 -8.83 7.80 26.06
CA LEU A 206 -9.28 7.64 24.67
C LEU A 206 -10.29 6.51 24.50
N LEU A 207 -10.39 5.59 25.47
CA LEU A 207 -11.18 4.38 25.40
C LEU A 207 -12.30 4.40 26.42
N ASN A 208 -13.45 3.87 26.05
CA ASN A 208 -14.51 3.48 26.97
C ASN A 208 -14.31 2.03 27.48
N GLU A 209 -15.18 1.55 28.37
CA GLU A 209 -15.05 0.22 28.97
C GLU A 209 -15.27 -0.94 27.97
N GLU A 210 -16.12 -0.76 26.96
CA GLU A 210 -16.35 -1.77 25.92
C GLU A 210 -15.14 -1.88 25.00
N GLU A 211 -14.60 -0.76 24.56
CA GLU A 211 -13.39 -0.70 23.72
C GLU A 211 -12.16 -1.30 24.43
N ARG A 212 -12.07 -1.16 25.76
CA ARG A 212 -11.00 -1.78 26.57
C ARG A 212 -11.06 -3.32 26.51
N LYS A 213 -12.26 -3.89 26.54
CA LYS A 213 -12.45 -5.34 26.44
C LYS A 213 -12.05 -5.88 25.06
N GLU A 214 -12.41 -5.16 23.99
CA GLU A 214 -12.01 -5.56 22.63
C GLU A 214 -10.48 -5.57 22.45
N ILE A 215 -9.76 -4.65 23.10
CA ILE A 215 -8.29 -4.59 23.06
C ILE A 215 -7.66 -5.74 23.86
N GLU A 216 -8.30 -6.23 24.90
CA GLU A 216 -7.73 -7.24 25.80
C GLU A 216 -7.39 -8.53 25.05
N ASP A 217 -8.23 -8.97 24.12
CA ASP A 217 -7.96 -10.16 23.30
C ASP A 217 -6.67 -10.01 22.48
N LEU A 218 -6.42 -8.83 21.90
CA LEU A 218 -5.20 -8.56 21.19
C LEU A 218 -3.98 -8.52 22.13
N CYS A 219 -4.13 -7.95 23.32
CA CYS A 219 -3.06 -7.94 24.32
C CYS A 219 -2.67 -9.36 24.73
N ILE A 220 -3.64 -10.23 25.00
CA ILE A 220 -3.40 -11.65 25.30
C ILE A 220 -2.72 -12.36 24.14
N LEU A 221 -3.13 -12.09 22.92
CA LEU A 221 -2.50 -12.66 21.72
C LEU A 221 -1.01 -12.25 21.61
N ILE A 222 -0.69 -11.00 21.90
CA ILE A 222 0.68 -10.47 21.89
C ILE A 222 1.51 -11.09 23.01
N GLU A 223 0.96 -11.16 24.23
CA GLU A 223 1.63 -11.79 25.37
C GLU A 223 2.04 -13.24 25.08
N LYS A 224 1.13 -14.00 24.49
CA LYS A 224 1.37 -15.42 24.16
C LYS A 224 2.36 -15.63 23.01
N ASN A 225 2.36 -14.75 21.99
CA ASN A 225 3.13 -14.98 20.76
C ASN A 225 4.43 -14.17 20.67
N ILE A 226 4.60 -13.11 21.48
CA ILE A 226 5.81 -12.29 21.47
C ILE A 226 6.40 -12.22 22.89
N HIS A 227 5.84 -11.37 23.75
CA HIS A 227 6.32 -11.19 25.12
C HIS A 227 5.33 -10.33 25.92
N LYS A 228 5.17 -10.66 27.24
CA LYS A 228 4.28 -9.92 28.16
C LYS A 228 4.65 -8.44 28.34
N GLU A 229 5.94 -8.08 28.20
CA GLU A 229 6.42 -6.71 28.32
C GLU A 229 6.56 -6.00 26.97
N PHE A 230 5.91 -6.52 25.91
CA PHE A 230 6.02 -5.88 24.61
C PHE A 230 5.33 -4.50 24.63
N PHE A 231 6.06 -3.45 24.26
CA PHE A 231 5.63 -2.06 24.41
C PHE A 231 4.27 -1.76 23.72
N LEU A 232 3.92 -2.51 22.69
CA LEU A 232 2.64 -2.35 22.01
C LEU A 232 1.43 -2.57 22.94
N ILE A 233 1.54 -3.49 23.89
CA ILE A 233 0.48 -3.76 24.87
C ILE A 233 0.15 -2.50 25.69
N LYS A 234 1.19 -1.79 26.13
CA LYS A 234 1.02 -0.54 26.92
C LYS A 234 0.33 0.56 26.10
N ALA A 235 0.63 0.63 24.81
CA ALA A 235 0.02 1.61 23.91
C ALA A 235 -1.44 1.25 23.58
N LEU A 236 -1.72 -0.03 23.29
CA LEU A 236 -3.06 -0.53 22.98
C LEU A 236 -4.05 -0.25 24.10
N LYS A 237 -3.66 -0.49 25.36
CA LYS A 237 -4.49 -0.23 26.55
C LYS A 237 -4.96 1.23 26.66
N GLU A 238 -4.33 2.15 25.93
CA GLU A 238 -4.71 3.57 25.86
C GLU A 238 -5.29 3.97 24.49
N GLY A 239 -5.63 3.02 23.61
CA GLY A 239 -6.19 3.32 22.29
C GLY A 239 -5.19 3.79 21.25
N VAL A 240 -3.90 3.56 21.49
CA VAL A 240 -2.79 3.91 20.62
C VAL A 240 -2.14 2.63 20.10
N ALA A 241 -1.77 2.60 18.81
CA ALA A 241 -1.03 1.49 18.24
C ALA A 241 0.10 1.97 17.32
N TYR A 242 1.07 1.09 17.08
CA TYR A 242 2.03 1.26 16.00
C TYR A 242 2.00 0.05 15.07
N HIS A 243 2.25 0.30 13.78
CA HIS A 243 2.15 -0.69 12.71
C HIS A 243 3.35 -0.58 11.77
N TYR A 244 4.05 -1.69 11.55
CA TYR A 244 5.17 -1.79 10.61
C TYR A 244 5.32 -3.23 10.08
N GLY A 245 6.02 -3.40 8.95
CA GLY A 245 6.05 -4.65 8.18
C GLY A 245 6.59 -5.89 8.91
N LYS A 246 7.47 -5.71 9.92
CA LYS A 246 8.07 -6.82 10.66
C LYS A 246 7.22 -7.36 11.81
N LEU A 247 6.08 -6.71 12.13
CA LEU A 247 5.13 -7.29 13.07
C LEU A 247 4.53 -8.57 12.47
N PRO A 248 4.26 -9.62 13.29
CA PRO A 248 3.55 -10.81 12.83
C PRO A 248 2.23 -10.46 12.14
N SER A 249 1.89 -11.18 11.06
CA SER A 249 0.72 -10.86 10.24
C SER A 249 -0.59 -10.86 11.02
N ILE A 250 -0.75 -11.81 11.94
CA ILE A 250 -1.94 -11.90 12.78
C ILE A 250 -2.12 -10.66 13.67
N ILE A 251 -1.04 -10.14 14.23
CA ILE A 251 -1.08 -8.92 15.07
C ILE A 251 -1.38 -7.70 14.20
N ARG A 252 -0.77 -7.59 13.02
CA ARG A 252 -1.07 -6.52 12.08
C ARG A 252 -2.54 -6.50 11.69
N GLU A 253 -3.10 -7.64 11.31
CA GLU A 253 -4.52 -7.79 10.95
C GLU A 253 -5.44 -7.42 12.12
N SER A 254 -5.11 -7.82 13.35
CA SER A 254 -5.90 -7.44 14.53
C SER A 254 -5.86 -5.94 14.79
N ILE A 255 -4.69 -5.29 14.68
CA ILE A 255 -4.57 -3.83 14.77
C ILE A 255 -5.41 -3.14 13.70
N GLU A 256 -5.33 -3.62 12.45
CA GLU A 256 -6.09 -3.09 11.32
C GLU A 256 -7.60 -3.17 11.55
N ASN A 257 -8.08 -4.30 12.08
CA ASN A 257 -9.50 -4.48 12.38
C ASN A 257 -9.97 -3.56 13.51
N LEU A 258 -9.22 -3.47 14.61
CA LEU A 258 -9.54 -2.58 15.72
C LEU A 258 -9.44 -1.09 15.34
N PHE A 259 -8.59 -0.74 14.38
CA PHE A 259 -8.55 0.61 13.83
C PHE A 259 -9.77 0.89 12.93
N LYS A 260 -10.18 -0.08 12.10
CA LYS A 260 -11.38 0.03 11.25
C LYS A 260 -12.66 0.17 12.08
N SER A 261 -12.79 -0.60 13.17
CA SER A 261 -13.93 -0.48 14.09
C SER A 261 -13.91 0.80 14.92
N GLY A 262 -12.79 1.53 14.93
CA GLY A 262 -12.66 2.80 15.64
C GLY A 262 -12.23 2.64 17.10
N VAL A 263 -11.88 1.45 17.56
CA VAL A 263 -11.34 1.19 18.89
C VAL A 263 -9.94 1.79 19.05
N ILE A 264 -9.04 1.53 18.11
CA ILE A 264 -7.75 2.24 18.06
C ILE A 264 -7.97 3.63 17.46
N LYS A 265 -7.65 4.67 18.24
CA LYS A 265 -7.87 6.08 17.87
C LYS A 265 -6.68 6.70 17.14
N TYR A 266 -5.45 6.25 17.47
CA TYR A 266 -4.21 6.76 16.89
C TYR A 266 -3.31 5.60 16.45
N LEU A 267 -3.02 5.56 15.15
CA LEU A 267 -2.19 4.53 14.53
C LEU A 267 -0.90 5.14 13.96
N PHE A 268 0.22 4.86 14.59
CA PHE A 268 1.55 5.27 14.14
C PHE A 268 2.11 4.23 13.17
N CYS A 269 2.40 4.61 11.93
CA CYS A 269 2.71 3.63 10.91
C CYS A 269 3.84 4.05 9.97
N THR A 270 4.34 3.07 9.23
CA THR A 270 5.33 3.25 8.17
C THR A 270 4.68 3.02 6.79
N SER A 271 5.49 3.01 5.73
CA SER A 271 5.06 2.78 4.35
C SER A 271 4.31 1.46 4.11
N THR A 272 4.31 0.54 5.07
CA THR A 272 3.49 -0.68 4.99
C THR A 272 1.99 -0.40 4.89
N LEU A 273 1.56 0.78 5.34
CA LEU A 273 0.20 1.27 5.15
C LEU A 273 -0.06 1.84 3.74
N LEU A 274 0.99 2.19 3.00
CA LEU A 274 0.87 2.62 1.59
C LEU A 274 0.50 1.44 0.68
N GLU A 275 0.90 0.22 1.07
CA GLU A 275 0.77 -0.97 0.24
C GLU A 275 -0.24 -1.95 0.83
N GLY A 276 -1.35 -2.17 0.11
CA GLY A 276 -2.20 -3.33 0.30
C GLY A 276 -3.11 -3.38 1.53
N VAL A 277 -3.32 -2.26 2.23
CA VAL A 277 -4.28 -2.19 3.36
C VAL A 277 -5.23 -1.02 3.17
N ASN A 278 -6.53 -1.29 3.17
CA ASN A 278 -7.54 -0.24 3.14
C ASN A 278 -7.88 0.19 4.58
N LEU A 279 -7.16 1.20 5.07
CA LEU A 279 -7.38 1.81 6.38
C LEU A 279 -7.65 3.31 6.22
N PRO A 280 -8.90 3.70 5.99
CA PRO A 280 -9.25 5.10 5.93
C PRO A 280 -9.25 5.72 7.32
N ALA A 281 -8.78 6.96 7.42
CA ALA A 281 -8.79 7.75 8.65
C ALA A 281 -9.34 9.15 8.39
N LYS A 282 -9.94 9.78 9.39
CA LYS A 282 -10.39 11.17 9.29
C LYS A 282 -9.20 12.11 9.08
N ASN A 283 -8.13 11.87 9.85
CA ASN A 283 -6.94 12.71 9.80
C ASN A 283 -5.69 11.86 9.53
N ILE A 284 -4.83 12.36 8.64
CA ILE A 284 -3.52 11.79 8.37
C ILE A 284 -2.47 12.85 8.68
N PHE A 285 -1.56 12.52 9.58
CA PHE A 285 -0.42 13.35 9.97
C PHE A 285 0.84 12.78 9.34
N ILE A 286 1.45 13.49 8.40
CA ILE A 286 2.64 13.04 7.68
C ILE A 286 3.84 13.79 8.25
N MET A 287 4.69 13.06 9.01
CA MET A 287 5.83 13.63 9.72
C MET A 287 7.08 13.80 8.87
N ALA A 288 7.13 13.18 7.71
CA ALA A 288 8.29 13.22 6.82
C ALA A 288 7.89 13.04 5.37
N ASP A 289 8.56 13.74 4.48
CA ASP A 289 8.46 13.59 3.02
C ASP A 289 9.40 12.48 2.51
N TYR A 290 9.53 11.39 3.27
CA TYR A 290 10.38 10.24 2.98
C TYR A 290 9.60 8.94 3.07
N ASN A 291 9.89 8.02 2.15
CA ASN A 291 9.52 6.61 2.23
C ASN A 291 10.81 5.80 2.50
N GLY A 292 10.96 5.30 3.73
CA GLY A 292 12.21 4.70 4.16
C GLY A 292 13.39 5.68 4.09
N ILE A 293 14.35 5.42 3.20
CA ILE A 293 15.54 6.26 3.00
C ILE A 293 15.33 7.29 1.87
N ALA A 294 14.50 6.97 0.89
CA ALA A 294 14.27 7.79 -0.29
C ALA A 294 13.24 8.90 -0.02
N LYS A 295 13.31 9.97 -0.80
CA LYS A 295 12.25 10.98 -0.85
C LYS A 295 10.95 10.34 -1.35
N MET A 296 9.83 10.72 -0.75
CA MET A 296 8.50 10.27 -1.16
C MET A 296 8.19 10.79 -2.57
N LYS A 297 7.78 9.90 -3.45
CA LYS A 297 7.32 10.27 -4.79
C LYS A 297 5.90 10.87 -4.72
N PRO A 298 5.49 11.74 -5.67
CA PRO A 298 4.14 12.28 -5.71
C PRO A 298 3.04 11.22 -5.65
N LEU A 299 3.21 10.10 -6.37
CA LEU A 299 2.26 8.99 -6.35
C LEU A 299 2.11 8.36 -4.95
N GLU A 300 3.22 8.17 -4.23
CA GLU A 300 3.21 7.64 -2.86
C GLU A 300 2.50 8.61 -1.89
N PHE A 301 2.77 9.92 -2.05
CA PHE A 301 2.10 10.96 -1.28
C PHE A 301 0.58 10.93 -1.48
N TRP A 302 0.14 10.93 -2.73
CA TRP A 302 -1.29 10.95 -3.04
C TRP A 302 -1.99 9.64 -2.68
N ASN A 303 -1.31 8.49 -2.74
CA ASN A 303 -1.80 7.22 -2.22
C ASN A 303 -2.02 7.26 -0.70
N LEU A 304 -1.11 7.91 0.03
CA LEU A 304 -1.26 8.13 1.46
C LEU A 304 -2.37 9.14 1.75
N ALA A 305 -2.37 10.28 1.09
CA ALA A 305 -3.38 11.32 1.24
C ALA A 305 -4.80 10.82 0.87
N GLY A 306 -4.90 9.94 -0.12
CA GLY A 306 -6.15 9.32 -0.55
C GLY A 306 -6.83 8.44 0.52
N ARG A 307 -6.12 8.08 1.59
CA ARG A 307 -6.69 7.39 2.76
C ARG A 307 -7.38 8.32 3.75
N ALA A 308 -7.26 9.64 3.54
CA ALA A 308 -7.96 10.62 4.36
C ALA A 308 -9.43 10.71 3.95
N GLY A 309 -10.31 10.45 4.93
CA GLY A 309 -11.76 10.39 4.76
C GLY A 309 -12.30 8.98 4.49
N ARG A 310 -13.47 8.69 5.04
CA ARG A 310 -14.15 7.40 4.90
C ARG A 310 -15.28 7.50 3.88
N LEU A 311 -15.15 6.76 2.79
CA LEU A 311 -16.24 6.66 1.82
C LEU A 311 -17.53 6.16 2.49
N GLY A 312 -18.63 6.86 2.26
CA GLY A 312 -19.93 6.55 2.86
C GLY A 312 -20.19 7.10 4.27
N TYR A 313 -19.16 7.64 4.94
CA TYR A 313 -19.27 8.21 6.28
C TYR A 313 -18.85 9.68 6.35
N GLU A 314 -17.90 10.10 5.52
CA GLU A 314 -17.29 11.42 5.56
C GLU A 314 -17.20 12.03 4.18
N TYR A 315 -17.53 13.32 4.06
CA TYR A 315 -17.40 14.08 2.81
C TYR A 315 -15.97 14.53 2.54
N TYR A 316 -15.14 14.62 3.59
CA TYR A 316 -13.74 15.04 3.47
C TYR A 316 -12.86 14.38 4.54
N GLY A 317 -11.57 14.26 4.23
CA GLY A 317 -10.51 13.94 5.15
C GLY A 317 -9.47 15.04 5.22
N ASN A 318 -8.65 15.04 6.27
CA ASN A 318 -7.62 16.04 6.47
C ASN A 318 -6.22 15.39 6.39
N VAL A 319 -5.32 16.04 5.68
CA VAL A 319 -3.92 15.63 5.54
C VAL A 319 -3.04 16.76 6.07
N PHE A 320 -2.31 16.49 7.14
CA PHE A 320 -1.41 17.45 7.79
C PHE A 320 0.04 17.06 7.51
N CYS A 321 0.75 17.85 6.72
CA CYS A 321 2.18 17.70 6.50
C CYS A 321 2.93 18.53 7.54
N ILE A 322 3.58 17.85 8.48
CA ILE A 322 4.09 18.48 9.69
C ILE A 322 5.60 18.70 9.60
N ASN A 323 6.00 19.96 9.63
CA ASN A 323 7.37 20.36 9.87
C ASN A 323 7.63 20.43 11.39
N ASP A 324 8.17 19.34 11.94
CA ASP A 324 8.68 19.30 13.30
C ASP A 324 10.21 19.39 13.26
N HIS A 325 10.77 20.54 13.59
CA HIS A 325 12.21 20.79 13.52
C HIS A 325 13.04 19.85 14.40
N ASN A 326 12.43 19.21 15.39
CA ASN A 326 13.03 18.15 16.19
C ASN A 326 13.09 16.79 15.47
N HIS A 327 12.48 16.69 14.28
CA HIS A 327 12.49 15.50 13.45
C HIS A 327 13.59 15.60 12.39
N SER A 328 14.53 14.65 12.36
CA SER A 328 15.68 14.68 11.42
C SER A 328 15.31 14.67 9.94
N ARG A 329 14.09 14.28 9.62
CA ARG A 329 13.51 14.21 8.25
C ARG A 329 12.22 15.03 8.15
N ALA A 330 12.15 16.13 8.90
CA ALA A 330 11.01 17.05 8.83
C ALA A 330 10.80 17.59 7.42
N TRP A 331 9.59 17.96 7.13
CA TRP A 331 9.23 18.64 5.88
C TRP A 331 10.01 19.94 5.76
N LYS A 332 10.85 20.05 4.72
CA LYS A 332 11.60 21.28 4.43
C LYS A 332 11.07 22.01 3.22
N LYS A 333 10.37 21.30 2.33
CA LYS A 333 9.85 21.81 1.07
C LYS A 333 8.40 21.42 0.90
N LYS A 334 7.62 22.29 0.27
CA LYS A 334 6.20 22.11 0.04
C LYS A 334 5.90 21.61 -1.39
N ASP A 335 6.92 21.39 -2.22
CA ASP A 335 6.77 21.14 -3.65
C ASP A 335 5.80 20.00 -3.97
N ILE A 336 5.85 18.92 -3.18
CA ILE A 336 4.98 17.75 -3.36
C ILE A 336 3.49 18.08 -3.14
N LEU A 337 3.18 19.08 -2.31
CA LEU A 337 1.81 19.46 -2.02
C LEU A 337 1.14 20.17 -3.20
N TYR A 338 1.94 20.74 -4.10
CA TYR A 338 1.48 21.41 -5.32
C TYR A 338 1.51 20.49 -6.53
N THR A 339 1.91 19.22 -6.38
CA THR A 339 1.87 18.25 -7.47
C THR A 339 0.42 17.92 -7.82
N LYS A 340 0.18 17.62 -9.09
CA LYS A 340 -1.14 17.16 -9.52
C LYS A 340 -1.45 15.82 -8.86
N LYS A 341 -2.67 15.63 -8.42
CA LYS A 341 -3.17 14.35 -7.88
C LYS A 341 -3.10 13.26 -8.95
N ASN A 342 -3.41 13.59 -10.19
CA ASN A 342 -3.30 12.69 -11.33
C ASN A 342 -1.91 12.81 -11.96
N ILE A 343 -1.17 11.72 -11.94
CA ILE A 343 0.23 11.64 -12.32
C ILE A 343 0.34 10.95 -13.67
N GLU A 344 1.13 11.52 -14.56
CA GLU A 344 1.50 10.86 -15.81
C GLU A 344 2.55 9.78 -15.50
N VAL A 345 2.26 8.56 -15.92
CA VAL A 345 3.17 7.43 -15.79
C VAL A 345 3.99 7.33 -17.07
N GLU A 346 5.31 7.22 -16.93
CA GLU A 346 6.23 7.01 -18.04
C GLU A 346 6.47 5.51 -18.25
N ASP A 347 6.45 5.09 -19.50
CA ASP A 347 6.85 3.72 -19.88
C ASP A 347 8.37 3.65 -20.02
N LYS A 348 9.02 3.14 -19.00
CA LYS A 348 10.47 2.90 -18.94
C LYS A 348 10.81 1.41 -18.90
N LEU A 349 9.88 0.55 -19.30
CA LEU A 349 10.06 -0.90 -19.24
C LEU A 349 11.26 -1.36 -20.05
N GLU A 350 11.48 -0.79 -21.23
CA GLU A 350 12.61 -1.13 -22.09
C GLU A 350 13.96 -0.78 -21.43
N ASP A 351 14.04 0.37 -20.77
CA ASP A 351 15.23 0.78 -20.01
C ASP A 351 15.49 -0.17 -18.83
N VAL A 352 14.43 -0.56 -18.12
CA VAL A 352 14.52 -1.51 -16.99
C VAL A 352 14.98 -2.88 -17.48
N ILE A 353 14.41 -3.38 -18.58
CA ILE A 353 14.79 -4.66 -19.18
C ILE A 353 16.26 -4.62 -19.60
N ASN A 354 16.71 -3.58 -20.30
CA ASN A 354 18.08 -3.43 -20.74
C ASN A 354 19.07 -3.38 -19.57
N LYS A 355 18.75 -2.62 -18.52
CA LYS A 355 19.57 -2.54 -17.31
C LYS A 355 19.67 -3.88 -16.57
N GLU A 356 18.60 -4.64 -16.49
CA GLU A 356 18.63 -5.96 -15.86
C GLU A 356 19.39 -6.97 -16.73
N ARG A 357 19.32 -6.87 -18.06
CA ARG A 357 20.10 -7.65 -19.01
C ARG A 357 21.61 -7.39 -18.86
N GLU A 358 22.01 -6.13 -18.79
CA GLU A 358 23.43 -5.77 -18.58
C GLU A 358 23.97 -6.35 -17.27
N LYS A 359 23.19 -6.27 -16.20
CA LYS A 359 23.56 -6.89 -14.92
C LYS A 359 23.71 -8.40 -15.02
N LEU A 360 22.82 -9.05 -15.76
CA LEU A 360 22.86 -10.49 -16.00
C LEU A 360 24.15 -10.88 -16.75
N ILE A 361 24.43 -10.20 -17.85
CA ILE A 361 25.64 -10.43 -18.67
C ILE A 361 26.89 -10.23 -17.81
N THR A 362 26.96 -9.13 -17.05
CA THR A 362 28.09 -8.85 -16.17
C THR A 362 28.28 -9.95 -15.12
N THR A 363 27.20 -10.48 -14.56
CA THR A 363 27.27 -11.54 -13.55
C THR A 363 27.68 -12.89 -14.15
N ILE A 364 27.21 -13.23 -15.36
CA ILE A 364 27.60 -14.46 -16.07
C ILE A 364 29.08 -14.38 -16.49
N SER A 365 29.55 -13.19 -16.89
CA SER A 365 30.92 -12.95 -17.33
C SER A 365 31.91 -12.86 -16.16
N SER A 366 31.46 -12.70 -14.93
CA SER A 366 32.31 -12.69 -13.74
C SER A 366 32.64 -14.13 -13.35
N GLU A 367 33.93 -14.47 -13.29
CA GLU A 367 34.43 -15.79 -12.87
C GLU A 367 34.28 -16.03 -11.35
N GLU A 368 33.77 -15.06 -10.59
CA GLU A 368 33.56 -15.19 -9.13
C GLU A 368 32.27 -15.96 -8.81
N PRO A 369 32.34 -17.03 -8.01
CA PRO A 369 31.17 -17.74 -7.57
C PRO A 369 30.29 -16.83 -6.70
N VAL A 370 29.00 -16.77 -6.99
CA VAL A 370 28.01 -16.00 -6.18
C VAL A 370 27.83 -16.74 -4.83
N LEU A 371 28.68 -16.41 -3.86
CA LEU A 371 28.68 -17.03 -2.52
C LEU A 371 27.56 -16.51 -1.59
N ASP A 372 26.90 -15.42 -1.98
CA ASP A 372 25.80 -14.84 -1.21
C ASP A 372 24.45 -15.38 -1.68
N LEU A 373 23.80 -16.19 -0.84
CA LEU A 373 22.49 -16.80 -1.11
C LEU A 373 21.42 -15.75 -1.51
N LYS A 374 21.43 -14.56 -0.89
CA LYS A 374 20.48 -13.49 -1.22
C LYS A 374 20.75 -12.87 -2.60
N LYS A 375 22.02 -12.77 -2.99
CA LYS A 375 22.39 -12.33 -4.35
C LYS A 375 22.04 -13.39 -5.38
N SER A 376 22.24 -14.66 -5.04
CA SER A 376 21.88 -15.81 -5.88
C SER A 376 20.37 -15.88 -6.13
N GLU A 377 19.54 -15.73 -5.09
CA GLU A 377 18.07 -15.71 -5.21
C GLU A 377 17.60 -14.54 -6.08
N LYS A 378 18.13 -13.35 -5.86
CA LYS A 378 17.84 -12.17 -6.67
C LYS A 378 18.25 -12.36 -8.13
N TYR A 379 19.42 -12.97 -8.37
CA TYR A 379 19.91 -13.31 -9.70
C TYR A 379 18.99 -14.31 -10.41
N ASN A 380 18.58 -15.39 -9.73
CA ASN A 380 17.67 -16.37 -10.30
C ASN A 380 16.31 -15.76 -10.67
N ASN A 381 15.81 -14.81 -9.87
CA ASN A 381 14.58 -14.07 -10.20
C ASN A 381 14.76 -13.20 -11.44
N TYR A 382 15.91 -12.54 -11.61
CA TYR A 382 16.20 -11.77 -12.84
C TYR A 382 16.28 -12.66 -14.06
N LEU A 383 16.99 -13.78 -13.95
CA LEU A 383 17.13 -14.76 -15.04
C LEU A 383 15.76 -15.30 -15.45
N ALA A 384 14.92 -15.70 -14.50
CA ALA A 384 13.58 -16.19 -14.76
C ALA A 384 12.72 -15.16 -15.49
N ASN A 385 12.75 -13.88 -15.07
CA ASN A 385 11.99 -12.81 -15.71
C ASN A 385 12.49 -12.54 -17.15
N ILE A 386 13.79 -12.53 -17.39
CA ILE A 386 14.34 -12.29 -18.71
C ILE A 386 14.05 -13.46 -19.66
N ILE A 387 14.20 -14.70 -19.20
CA ILE A 387 13.84 -15.90 -19.97
C ILE A 387 12.34 -15.86 -20.31
N GLN A 388 11.50 -15.49 -19.35
CA GLN A 388 10.07 -15.40 -19.57
C GLN A 388 9.72 -14.36 -20.64
N ILE A 389 10.33 -13.17 -20.61
CA ILE A 389 10.12 -12.14 -21.63
C ILE A 389 10.60 -12.62 -23.00
N ASP A 390 11.75 -13.27 -23.07
CA ASP A 390 12.31 -13.80 -24.33
C ASP A 390 11.46 -14.93 -24.92
N THR A 391 10.89 -15.80 -24.10
CA THR A 391 10.05 -16.91 -24.59
C THR A 391 8.68 -16.46 -25.08
N VAL A 392 8.18 -15.32 -24.60
CA VAL A 392 6.89 -14.75 -24.98
C VAL A 392 7.00 -13.83 -26.20
N SER A 393 8.10 -13.11 -26.35
CA SER A 393 8.33 -12.22 -27.50
C SER A 393 8.97 -12.99 -28.68
N THR A 394 8.14 -13.63 -29.50
CA THR A 394 8.59 -14.43 -30.66
C THR A 394 9.39 -13.67 -31.73
N ASN A 395 9.46 -12.35 -31.69
CA ASN A 395 10.12 -11.53 -32.70
C ASN A 395 11.48 -10.93 -32.30
N ASN A 396 11.87 -11.02 -31.04
CA ASN A 396 13.12 -10.43 -30.54
C ASN A 396 13.76 -11.29 -29.46
N SER A 397 14.07 -12.56 -29.77
CA SER A 397 14.82 -13.39 -28.83
C SER A 397 16.16 -12.73 -28.48
N ILE A 398 16.36 -12.50 -27.20
CA ILE A 398 17.47 -11.75 -26.62
C ILE A 398 18.60 -12.70 -26.22
N ILE A 399 18.25 -13.93 -25.86
CA ILE A 399 19.18 -14.96 -25.36
C ILE A 399 19.81 -15.74 -26.52
N LEU A 400 19.14 -15.79 -27.68
CA LEU A 400 19.60 -16.55 -28.86
C LEU A 400 20.37 -15.70 -29.86
N LYS A 401 20.69 -14.46 -29.59
CA LYS A 401 21.64 -13.61 -30.30
C LYS A 401 22.89 -13.41 -29.46
#